data_b85fca1c9b14772db2f1579da21f0193
#
_entry.id   b85fca1c9b14772db2f1579da21f0193
#
_cell.length_a   1.000
_cell.length_b   1.000
_cell.length_c   1.000
_cell.angle_alpha   90.00
_cell.angle_beta   90.00
_cell.angle_gamma   90.00
#
_symmetry.space_group_name_H-M   'P 1'
#
loop_
_entity.id
_entity.type
_entity.pdbx_description
1 polymer ?
#
loop_
_entity_poly.entity_id
_entity_poly.type
_entity_poly.pdbx_seq_one_letter_code
_entity_poly.pdbx_strand_id
1 'polypeptide(L)'
;MTRLPSPSAGPSRPACALAALVALLVLPGAGDARTTPDASIICDQVAIEASRRTGVPLSVLKAISLTETGRKRGGAFRPWPWTVNMEGEGHWFDSEDAARAYVYTEYKRGARSFDVGCFQINYKWHGQAFRSIEEMFDPLANALYAARFLQSLHAEQGDWGRAAGAYHSRTPEFADRYQARFERLRAGLSSEPGQEIPEIPDIVAAANDGAEAEALPAVVRVNRYPLLQTGGAAGLGSLVPLGSGGMGSLFPPPSAAAPDAGGVN
;
A
#
# COMPACT_ATOMS: atom_id res chain seq x y z
N MET A 1 -27.96 115.10 -1.98
CA MET A 1 -27.44 114.60 -0.71
C MET A 1 -27.89 113.16 -0.58
N THR A 2 -27.12 112.20 -0.99
CA THR A 2 -27.35 110.76 -0.63
C THR A 2 -26.09 109.97 -0.96
N ARG A 3 -25.50 109.38 0.05
CA ARG A 3 -24.27 108.62 0.00
C ARG A 3 -24.52 107.24 -0.55
N LEU A 4 -23.68 106.81 -1.47
CA LEU A 4 -23.56 105.43 -1.93
C LEU A 4 -22.74 104.58 -0.94
N PRO A 5 -23.16 103.41 -0.60
CA PRO A 5 -22.33 102.52 0.18
C PRO A 5 -21.36 101.67 -0.73
N SER A 6 -20.15 101.40 -0.21
CA SER A 6 -19.08 100.63 -0.82
C SER A 6 -19.41 99.18 -0.88
N PRO A 7 -18.84 98.39 -1.85
CA PRO A 7 -19.03 96.94 -1.95
C PRO A 7 -18.19 96.23 -0.93
N SER A 8 -18.81 95.30 -0.25
CA SER A 8 -18.15 94.33 0.67
C SER A 8 -17.41 93.25 -0.08
N ALA A 9 -16.19 93.00 0.36
CA ALA A 9 -15.37 91.92 -0.12
C ALA A 9 -15.95 90.55 0.32
N GLY A 10 -16.21 89.67 -0.64
CA GLY A 10 -16.64 88.29 -0.37
C GLY A 10 -15.47 87.42 0.01
N PRO A 11 -15.69 86.35 0.80
CA PRO A 11 -14.61 85.44 1.26
C PRO A 11 -14.16 84.49 0.16
N SER A 12 -12.84 84.36 0.06
CA SER A 12 -12.13 83.42 -0.80
C SER A 12 -12.44 81.95 -0.39
N ARG A 13 -12.91 81.18 -1.32
CA ARG A 13 -13.12 79.76 -1.17
C ARG A 13 -11.77 78.98 -1.23
N PRO A 14 -11.47 78.09 -0.29
CA PRO A 14 -10.30 77.25 -0.43
C PRO A 14 -10.60 76.16 -1.48
N ALA A 15 -9.67 75.96 -2.39
CA ALA A 15 -9.65 74.85 -3.36
C ALA A 15 -9.43 73.53 -2.60
N CYS A 16 -10.46 72.70 -2.54
CA CYS A 16 -10.32 71.32 -2.11
C CYS A 16 -9.58 70.53 -3.19
N ALA A 17 -8.32 70.23 -2.96
CA ALA A 17 -7.58 69.22 -3.72
C ALA A 17 -8.15 67.86 -3.35
N LEU A 18 -8.91 67.26 -4.27
CA LEU A 18 -9.26 65.80 -4.17
C LEU A 18 -8.00 64.99 -4.38
N ALA A 19 -7.41 64.50 -3.29
CA ALA A 19 -6.43 63.41 -3.33
C ALA A 19 -7.20 62.13 -3.61
N ALA A 20 -7.16 61.63 -4.85
CA ALA A 20 -7.66 60.32 -5.21
C ALA A 20 -6.73 59.25 -4.61
N LEU A 21 -7.15 58.65 -3.50
CA LEU A 21 -6.49 57.51 -2.88
C LEU A 21 -6.84 56.28 -3.73
N VAL A 22 -5.93 55.87 -4.64
CA VAL A 22 -6.02 54.62 -5.35
C VAL A 22 -5.68 53.51 -4.35
N ALA A 23 -6.71 52.93 -3.72
CA ALA A 23 -6.56 51.69 -2.93
C ALA A 23 -6.29 50.54 -3.89
N LEU A 24 -5.02 50.13 -3.98
CA LEU A 24 -4.60 48.93 -4.67
C LEU A 24 -5.16 47.75 -3.88
N LEU A 25 -6.31 47.23 -4.29
CA LEU A 25 -6.85 45.93 -3.80
C LEU A 25 -5.89 44.81 -4.25
N VAL A 26 -4.95 44.46 -3.37
CA VAL A 26 -4.20 43.23 -3.48
C VAL A 26 -5.19 42.09 -3.19
N LEU A 27 -5.81 41.55 -4.24
CA LEU A 27 -6.54 40.28 -4.16
C LEU A 27 -5.56 39.24 -3.69
N PRO A 28 -5.81 38.53 -2.57
CA PRO A 28 -5.03 37.36 -2.26
C PRO A 28 -5.18 36.39 -3.45
N GLY A 29 -4.08 36.10 -4.13
CA GLY A 29 -4.04 35.10 -5.20
C GLY A 29 -4.66 33.83 -4.61
N ALA A 30 -5.71 33.31 -5.26
CA ALA A 30 -6.21 31.97 -4.99
C ALA A 30 -5.02 31.05 -5.17
N GLY A 31 -4.37 30.67 -4.06
CA GLY A 31 -3.36 29.66 -4.06
C GLY A 31 -3.99 28.42 -4.68
N ASP A 32 -3.46 27.98 -5.81
CA ASP A 32 -3.80 26.67 -6.37
C ASP A 32 -3.65 25.66 -5.23
N ALA A 33 -4.75 25.30 -4.63
CA ALA A 33 -4.82 24.13 -3.77
C ALA A 33 -4.48 22.95 -4.70
N ARG A 34 -3.19 22.62 -4.75
CA ARG A 34 -2.74 21.39 -5.39
C ARG A 34 -3.49 20.27 -4.69
N THR A 35 -4.52 19.77 -5.35
CA THR A 35 -5.21 18.57 -4.91
C THR A 35 -4.18 17.48 -4.86
N THR A 36 -3.82 17.05 -3.65
CA THR A 36 -2.94 15.88 -3.46
C THR A 36 -3.58 14.73 -4.23
N PRO A 37 -2.86 14.10 -5.16
CA PRO A 37 -3.41 12.98 -5.91
C PRO A 37 -4.02 11.95 -4.95
N ASP A 38 -5.18 11.41 -5.31
CA ASP A 38 -5.81 10.37 -4.48
C ASP A 38 -4.89 9.14 -4.43
N ALA A 39 -4.29 8.89 -3.27
CA ALA A 39 -3.37 7.79 -3.09
C ALA A 39 -3.97 6.41 -3.43
N SER A 40 -5.31 6.28 -3.43
CA SER A 40 -5.98 5.04 -3.83
C SER A 40 -5.70 4.65 -5.29
N ILE A 41 -5.36 5.62 -6.17
CA ILE A 41 -5.04 5.39 -7.57
C ILE A 41 -3.73 4.60 -7.71
N ILE A 42 -2.80 4.76 -6.77
CA ILE A 42 -1.48 4.11 -6.80
C ILE A 42 -1.62 2.58 -6.90
N CYS A 43 -2.50 1.98 -6.09
CA CYS A 43 -2.69 0.52 -6.12
C CYS A 43 -3.23 0.02 -7.46
N ASP A 44 -4.13 0.77 -8.09
CA ASP A 44 -4.66 0.44 -9.42
C ASP A 44 -3.56 0.54 -10.49
N GLN A 45 -2.73 1.60 -10.44
CA GLN A 45 -1.64 1.81 -11.40
C GLN A 45 -0.59 0.71 -11.32
N VAL A 46 -0.15 0.37 -10.10
CA VAL A 46 0.84 -0.69 -9.94
C VAL A 46 0.28 -2.08 -10.24
N ALA A 47 -1.03 -2.31 -10.05
CA ALA A 47 -1.68 -3.53 -10.50
C ALA A 47 -1.67 -3.67 -12.03
N ILE A 48 -1.91 -2.57 -12.78
CA ILE A 48 -1.83 -2.53 -14.24
C ILE A 48 -0.40 -2.88 -14.69
N GLU A 49 0.59 -2.22 -14.12
CA GLU A 49 1.99 -2.42 -14.50
C GLU A 49 2.49 -3.83 -14.12
N ALA A 50 2.13 -4.33 -12.94
CA ALA A 50 2.45 -5.69 -12.54
C ALA A 50 1.78 -6.74 -13.46
N SER A 51 0.51 -6.54 -13.83
CA SER A 51 -0.20 -7.38 -14.80
C SER A 51 0.53 -7.42 -16.15
N ARG A 52 0.92 -6.25 -16.66
CA ARG A 52 1.64 -6.12 -17.93
C ARG A 52 2.99 -6.87 -17.91
N ARG A 53 3.75 -6.77 -16.81
CA ARG A 53 5.08 -7.39 -16.68
C ARG A 53 5.05 -8.88 -16.40
N THR A 54 4.02 -9.36 -15.72
CA THR A 54 3.97 -10.73 -15.23
C THR A 54 2.98 -11.63 -15.99
N GLY A 55 2.00 -11.03 -16.69
CA GLY A 55 0.92 -11.77 -17.34
C GLY A 55 -0.19 -12.23 -16.38
N VAL A 56 -0.13 -11.91 -15.08
CA VAL A 56 -1.24 -12.15 -14.16
C VAL A 56 -2.44 -11.29 -14.59
N PRO A 57 -3.65 -11.85 -14.69
CA PRO A 57 -4.81 -11.06 -15.12
C PRO A 57 -5.03 -9.84 -14.22
N LEU A 58 -5.24 -8.67 -14.82
CA LEU A 58 -5.44 -7.42 -14.09
C LEU A 58 -6.58 -7.52 -13.07
N SER A 59 -7.68 -8.18 -13.45
CA SER A 59 -8.81 -8.41 -12.54
C SER A 59 -8.42 -9.19 -11.27
N VAL A 60 -7.43 -10.08 -11.36
CA VAL A 60 -6.90 -10.81 -10.19
C VAL A 60 -6.16 -9.85 -9.27
N LEU A 61 -5.20 -9.08 -9.80
CA LEU A 61 -4.40 -8.15 -8.98
C LEU A 61 -5.26 -7.07 -8.34
N LYS A 62 -6.20 -6.48 -9.09
CA LYS A 62 -7.14 -5.49 -8.53
C LYS A 62 -8.02 -6.09 -7.43
N ALA A 63 -8.52 -7.31 -7.62
CA ALA A 63 -9.34 -7.98 -6.61
C ALA A 63 -8.54 -8.33 -5.35
N ILE A 64 -7.29 -8.79 -5.46
CA ILE A 64 -6.39 -9.00 -4.32
C ILE A 64 -6.19 -7.68 -3.57
N SER A 65 -5.77 -6.63 -4.25
CA SER A 65 -5.53 -5.31 -3.63
C SER A 65 -6.79 -4.78 -2.90
N LEU A 66 -7.99 -4.92 -3.51
CA LEU A 66 -9.25 -4.58 -2.86
C LEU A 66 -9.58 -5.48 -1.66
N THR A 67 -9.24 -6.76 -1.73
CA THR A 67 -9.47 -7.70 -0.62
C THR A 67 -8.57 -7.36 0.57
N GLU A 68 -7.33 -7.01 0.31
CA GLU A 68 -6.32 -6.73 1.32
C GLU A 68 -6.52 -5.36 1.99
N THR A 69 -6.63 -4.31 1.19
CA THR A 69 -6.54 -2.93 1.67
C THR A 69 -7.77 -2.09 1.37
N GLY A 70 -8.83 -2.69 0.80
CA GLY A 70 -10.05 -1.97 0.44
C GLY A 70 -10.71 -1.27 1.61
N ARG A 71 -10.91 0.04 1.47
CA ARG A 71 -11.59 0.90 2.46
C ARG A 71 -12.59 1.82 1.79
N LYS A 72 -13.65 2.20 2.52
CA LYS A 72 -14.59 3.22 2.08
C LYS A 72 -14.01 4.60 2.39
N ARG A 73 -13.86 5.44 1.35
CA ARG A 73 -13.44 6.84 1.49
C ARG A 73 -14.13 7.65 0.39
N GLY A 74 -14.70 8.80 0.72
CA GLY A 74 -15.34 9.66 -0.26
C GLY A 74 -16.49 8.99 -1.05
N GLY A 75 -17.20 8.03 -0.46
CA GLY A 75 -18.28 7.30 -1.13
C GLY A 75 -17.83 6.12 -2.01
N ALA A 76 -16.55 5.96 -2.27
CA ALA A 76 -15.99 4.85 -3.06
C ALA A 76 -15.30 3.81 -2.16
N PHE A 77 -15.33 2.53 -2.59
CA PHE A 77 -14.55 1.46 -1.99
C PHE A 77 -13.32 1.22 -2.87
N ARG A 78 -12.13 1.58 -2.35
CA ARG A 78 -10.87 1.54 -3.08
C ARG A 78 -9.74 0.97 -2.23
N PRO A 79 -8.70 0.37 -2.85
CA PRO A 79 -7.52 -0.09 -2.14
C PRO A 79 -6.72 1.11 -1.62
N TRP A 80 -5.86 0.88 -0.61
CA TRP A 80 -5.08 1.96 -0.02
C TRP A 80 -3.61 1.55 0.14
N PRO A 81 -2.64 2.29 -0.43
CA PRO A 81 -1.23 1.88 -0.48
C PRO A 81 -0.53 1.95 0.88
N TRP A 82 -0.93 2.91 1.71
CA TRP A 82 -0.28 3.14 3.02
C TRP A 82 -1.01 2.41 4.13
N THR A 83 -1.20 1.09 3.91
CA THR A 83 -1.86 0.19 4.85
C THR A 83 -0.82 -0.71 5.49
N VAL A 84 -0.91 -0.87 6.80
CA VAL A 84 -0.09 -1.77 7.59
C VAL A 84 -1.01 -2.63 8.46
N ASN A 85 -0.81 -3.93 8.43
CA ASN A 85 -1.36 -4.82 9.45
C ASN A 85 -0.21 -5.19 10.40
N MET A 86 -0.27 -4.73 11.63
CA MET A 86 0.75 -4.98 12.63
C MET A 86 0.25 -6.00 13.64
N GLU A 87 0.83 -7.21 13.59
CA GLU A 87 0.50 -8.30 14.54
C GLU A 87 -1.02 -8.62 14.61
N GLY A 88 -1.74 -8.43 13.49
CA GLY A 88 -3.19 -8.67 13.37
C GLY A 88 -4.04 -7.41 13.47
N GLU A 89 -3.48 -6.25 13.77
CA GLU A 89 -4.18 -4.98 13.83
C GLU A 89 -3.92 -4.12 12.58
N GLY A 90 -4.99 -3.75 11.86
CA GLY A 90 -4.93 -2.99 10.62
C GLY A 90 -4.89 -1.48 10.85
N HIS A 91 -3.93 -0.80 10.22
CA HIS A 91 -3.73 0.65 10.28
C HIS A 91 -3.68 1.24 8.87
N TRP A 92 -4.33 2.41 8.69
CA TRP A 92 -4.32 3.17 7.43
C TRP A 92 -3.72 4.55 7.68
N PHE A 93 -2.66 4.87 6.95
CA PHE A 93 -1.95 6.13 7.07
C PHE A 93 -2.25 7.02 5.86
N ASP A 94 -2.14 8.34 6.03
CA ASP A 94 -2.38 9.29 4.93
C ASP A 94 -1.15 9.44 4.01
N SER A 95 0.03 8.99 4.44
CA SER A 95 1.27 9.04 3.66
C SER A 95 2.15 7.81 3.88
N GLU A 96 3.03 7.56 2.91
CA GLU A 96 4.07 6.54 3.02
C GLU A 96 4.97 6.77 4.24
N ASP A 97 5.42 8.01 4.43
CA ASP A 97 6.32 8.36 5.53
C ASP A 97 5.71 8.04 6.89
N ALA A 98 4.41 8.32 7.08
CA ALA A 98 3.71 8.00 8.31
C ALA A 98 3.61 6.47 8.54
N ALA A 99 3.30 5.72 7.49
CA ALA A 99 3.23 4.26 7.55
C ALA A 99 4.60 3.64 7.86
N ARG A 100 5.66 4.12 7.20
CA ARG A 100 7.04 3.68 7.44
C ARG A 100 7.51 4.02 8.84
N ALA A 101 7.28 5.24 9.32
CA ALA A 101 7.65 5.67 10.67
C ALA A 101 7.00 4.77 11.73
N TYR A 102 5.73 4.42 11.55
CA TYR A 102 5.02 3.48 12.41
C TYR A 102 5.69 2.10 12.40
N VAL A 103 5.92 1.52 11.22
CA VAL A 103 6.54 0.20 11.09
C VAL A 103 7.93 0.18 11.72
N TYR A 104 8.75 1.23 11.55
CA TYR A 104 10.08 1.29 12.18
C TYR A 104 10.01 1.40 13.70
N THR A 105 9.02 2.10 14.23
CA THR A 105 8.80 2.17 15.67
C THR A 105 8.49 0.78 16.23
N GLU A 106 7.55 0.07 15.60
CA GLU A 106 7.16 -1.27 16.01
C GLU A 106 8.27 -2.31 15.78
N TYR A 107 9.01 -2.17 14.69
CA TYR A 107 10.18 -3.01 14.42
C TYR A 107 11.26 -2.88 15.49
N LYS A 108 11.53 -1.64 15.96
CA LYS A 108 12.44 -1.39 17.09
C LYS A 108 11.93 -1.97 18.39
N ARG A 109 10.61 -1.99 18.58
CA ARG A 109 9.95 -2.66 19.71
C ARG A 109 10.14 -4.19 19.69
N GLY A 110 10.47 -4.75 18.52
CA GLY A 110 10.68 -6.19 18.33
C GLY A 110 9.63 -6.86 17.44
N ALA A 111 8.63 -6.12 16.94
CA ALA A 111 7.64 -6.67 16.02
C ALA A 111 8.30 -7.17 14.73
N ARG A 112 7.86 -8.33 14.25
CA ARG A 112 8.34 -8.96 13.01
C ARG A 112 7.22 -9.47 12.12
N SER A 113 6.02 -9.64 12.66
CA SER A 113 4.86 -10.11 11.91
C SER A 113 4.00 -8.91 11.52
N PHE A 114 4.27 -8.33 10.36
CA PHE A 114 3.48 -7.24 9.83
C PHE A 114 3.39 -7.32 8.30
N ASP A 115 2.28 -6.82 7.78
CA ASP A 115 1.97 -6.76 6.35
C ASP A 115 1.96 -5.31 5.89
N VAL A 116 2.45 -5.03 4.68
CA VAL A 116 2.54 -3.66 4.16
C VAL A 116 2.09 -3.54 2.70
N GLY A 117 1.61 -2.36 2.38
CA GLY A 117 1.35 -1.92 1.00
C GLY A 117 0.03 -2.41 0.42
N CYS A 118 -0.17 -2.12 -0.87
CA CYS A 118 -1.39 -2.45 -1.62
C CYS A 118 -1.78 -3.93 -1.55
N PHE A 119 -0.80 -4.80 -1.45
CA PHE A 119 -0.95 -6.26 -1.52
C PHE A 119 -0.67 -6.96 -0.20
N GLN A 120 -0.46 -6.23 0.88
CA GLN A 120 -0.23 -6.73 2.25
C GLN A 120 0.80 -7.87 2.29
N ILE A 121 2.00 -7.57 1.80
CA ILE A 121 3.10 -8.54 1.85
C ILE A 121 3.64 -8.62 3.27
N ASN A 122 3.64 -9.81 3.83
CA ASN A 122 4.08 -10.05 5.21
C ASN A 122 5.61 -10.06 5.33
N TYR A 123 6.14 -9.22 6.22
CA TYR A 123 7.59 -9.10 6.45
C TYR A 123 8.21 -10.39 6.99
N LYS A 124 7.55 -11.06 7.93
CA LYS A 124 8.08 -12.28 8.56
C LYS A 124 8.37 -13.38 7.55
N TRP A 125 7.50 -13.53 6.54
CA TRP A 125 7.56 -14.62 5.58
C TRP A 125 8.21 -14.23 4.26
N HIS A 126 8.12 -12.96 3.87
CA HIS A 126 8.51 -12.49 2.54
C HIS A 126 9.55 -11.37 2.57
N GLY A 127 9.89 -10.83 3.75
CA GLY A 127 10.79 -9.69 3.87
C GLY A 127 12.17 -9.91 3.26
N GLN A 128 12.65 -11.17 3.23
CA GLN A 128 13.95 -11.51 2.64
C GLN A 128 13.99 -11.38 1.10
N ALA A 129 12.83 -11.34 0.45
CA ALA A 129 12.74 -11.13 -0.99
C ALA A 129 12.96 -9.66 -1.39
N PHE A 130 13.04 -8.76 -0.41
CA PHE A 130 13.24 -7.33 -0.60
C PHE A 130 14.57 -6.91 0.05
N ARG A 131 15.18 -5.86 -0.49
CA ARG A 131 16.44 -5.33 0.03
C ARG A 131 16.28 -4.64 1.39
N SER A 132 15.07 -4.12 1.65
CA SER A 132 14.76 -3.38 2.87
C SER A 132 13.24 -3.28 3.10
N ILE A 133 12.84 -2.78 4.28
CA ILE A 133 11.44 -2.45 4.57
C ILE A 133 10.94 -1.34 3.63
N GLU A 134 11.79 -0.36 3.27
CA GLU A 134 11.45 0.68 2.31
C GLU A 134 11.05 0.09 0.96
N GLU A 135 11.81 -0.88 0.45
CA GLU A 135 11.45 -1.54 -0.81
C GLU A 135 10.15 -2.33 -0.72
N MET A 136 9.79 -2.85 0.46
CA MET A 136 8.47 -3.45 0.64
C MET A 136 7.33 -2.42 0.56
N PHE A 137 7.59 -1.16 0.92
CA PHE A 137 6.67 -0.05 0.79
C PHE A 137 6.62 0.54 -0.62
N ASP A 138 7.64 0.31 -1.46
CA ASP A 138 7.57 0.71 -2.87
C ASP A 138 6.38 0.01 -3.54
N PRO A 139 5.38 0.77 -4.03
CA PRO A 139 4.14 0.17 -4.50
C PRO A 139 4.34 -0.79 -5.67
N LEU A 140 5.30 -0.49 -6.57
CA LEU A 140 5.56 -1.35 -7.73
C LEU A 140 6.31 -2.62 -7.33
N ALA A 141 7.32 -2.52 -6.47
CA ALA A 141 8.02 -3.70 -5.95
C ALA A 141 7.07 -4.63 -5.20
N ASN A 142 6.18 -4.06 -4.36
CA ASN A 142 5.13 -4.76 -3.64
C ASN A 142 4.19 -5.51 -4.60
N ALA A 143 3.69 -4.82 -5.64
CA ALA A 143 2.80 -5.40 -6.64
C ALA A 143 3.46 -6.50 -7.48
N LEU A 144 4.70 -6.29 -7.92
CA LEU A 144 5.44 -7.28 -8.71
C LEU A 144 5.74 -8.54 -7.90
N TYR A 145 6.07 -8.38 -6.63
CA TYR A 145 6.25 -9.52 -5.74
C TYR A 145 4.95 -10.31 -5.58
N ALA A 146 3.85 -9.61 -5.25
CA ALA A 146 2.53 -10.22 -5.12
C ALA A 146 2.10 -10.97 -6.39
N ALA A 147 2.33 -10.37 -7.56
CA ALA A 147 1.99 -11.00 -8.84
C ALA A 147 2.76 -12.31 -9.07
N ARG A 148 4.08 -12.31 -8.83
CA ARG A 148 4.90 -13.53 -8.96
C ARG A 148 4.50 -14.60 -7.96
N PHE A 149 4.19 -14.21 -6.74
CA PHE A 149 3.71 -15.14 -5.71
C PHE A 149 2.36 -15.74 -6.10
N LEU A 150 1.42 -14.94 -6.61
CA LEU A 150 0.15 -15.42 -7.14
C LEU A 150 0.32 -16.36 -8.34
N GLN A 151 1.30 -16.11 -9.21
CA GLN A 151 1.63 -17.04 -10.31
C GLN A 151 2.06 -18.41 -9.79
N SER A 152 2.94 -18.45 -8.77
CA SER A 152 3.37 -19.72 -8.18
C SER A 152 2.20 -20.47 -7.54
N LEU A 153 1.33 -19.75 -6.84
CA LEU A 153 0.13 -20.34 -6.25
C LEU A 153 -0.87 -20.82 -7.31
N HIS A 154 -1.02 -20.08 -8.41
CA HIS A 154 -1.86 -20.51 -9.52
C HIS A 154 -1.30 -21.78 -10.21
N ALA A 155 0.00 -21.88 -10.35
CA ALA A 155 0.63 -23.10 -10.88
C ALA A 155 0.38 -24.32 -9.97
N GLU A 156 0.29 -24.12 -8.65
CA GLU A 156 -0.06 -25.19 -7.70
C GLU A 156 -1.56 -25.54 -7.74
N GLN A 157 -2.41 -24.53 -7.76
CA GLN A 157 -3.85 -24.68 -7.53
C GLN A 157 -4.67 -24.87 -8.81
N GLY A 158 -4.15 -24.45 -9.97
CA GLY A 158 -4.79 -24.50 -11.28
C GLY A 158 -5.96 -23.52 -11.47
N ASP A 159 -6.26 -22.69 -10.46
CA ASP A 159 -7.37 -21.73 -10.48
C ASP A 159 -7.03 -20.48 -9.68
N TRP A 160 -7.41 -19.29 -10.20
CA TRP A 160 -7.10 -18.01 -9.57
C TRP A 160 -7.84 -17.77 -8.24
N GLY A 161 -9.06 -18.29 -8.08
CA GLY A 161 -9.81 -18.19 -6.83
C GLY A 161 -9.12 -18.98 -5.72
N ARG A 162 -8.73 -20.23 -6.00
CA ARG A 162 -7.96 -21.06 -5.07
C ARG A 162 -6.58 -20.49 -4.80
N ALA A 163 -5.91 -19.95 -5.82
CA ALA A 163 -4.63 -19.26 -5.65
C ALA A 163 -4.78 -18.05 -4.72
N ALA A 164 -5.85 -17.26 -4.85
CA ALA A 164 -6.16 -16.16 -3.96
C ALA A 164 -6.42 -16.64 -2.51
N GLY A 165 -7.17 -17.73 -2.33
CA GLY A 165 -7.34 -18.37 -1.03
C GLY A 165 -6.00 -18.73 -0.40
N ALA A 166 -5.13 -19.43 -1.16
CA ALA A 166 -3.80 -19.85 -0.72
C ALA A 166 -2.83 -18.66 -0.50
N TYR A 167 -3.03 -17.54 -1.18
CA TYR A 167 -2.30 -16.30 -0.93
C TYR A 167 -2.47 -15.80 0.49
N HIS A 168 -3.68 -15.87 1.01
CA HIS A 168 -4.00 -15.47 2.37
C HIS A 168 -3.65 -16.54 3.40
N SER A 169 -3.99 -17.81 3.14
CA SER A 169 -3.77 -18.89 4.11
C SER A 169 -3.76 -20.26 3.45
N ARG A 170 -2.95 -21.18 4.01
CA ARG A 170 -3.01 -22.60 3.66
C ARG A 170 -4.05 -23.37 4.49
N THR A 171 -4.62 -22.75 5.51
CA THR A 171 -5.71 -23.34 6.31
C THR A 171 -7.02 -23.23 5.54
N PRO A 172 -7.69 -24.35 5.21
CA PRO A 172 -8.87 -24.34 4.33
C PRO A 172 -9.96 -23.34 4.75
N GLU A 173 -10.31 -23.32 6.01
CA GLU A 173 -11.35 -22.42 6.53
C GLU A 173 -11.06 -20.93 6.24
N PHE A 174 -9.81 -20.50 6.38
CA PHE A 174 -9.42 -19.11 6.10
C PHE A 174 -9.28 -18.88 4.59
N ALA A 175 -8.70 -19.85 3.87
CA ALA A 175 -8.57 -19.78 2.41
C ALA A 175 -9.93 -19.65 1.72
N ASP A 176 -10.91 -20.45 2.10
CA ASP A 176 -12.27 -20.48 1.49
C ASP A 176 -13.01 -19.16 1.73
N ARG A 177 -12.93 -18.61 2.95
CA ARG A 177 -13.52 -17.30 3.26
C ARG A 177 -12.88 -16.17 2.46
N TYR A 178 -11.58 -16.21 2.33
CA TYR A 178 -10.83 -15.24 1.53
C TYR A 178 -11.18 -15.37 0.04
N GLN A 179 -11.16 -16.58 -0.50
CA GLN A 179 -11.55 -16.86 -1.88
C GLN A 179 -12.95 -16.31 -2.20
N ALA A 180 -13.93 -16.60 -1.36
CA ALA A 180 -15.30 -16.11 -1.56
C ALA A 180 -15.39 -14.56 -1.58
N ARG A 181 -14.59 -13.87 -0.76
CA ARG A 181 -14.50 -12.40 -0.78
C ARG A 181 -13.82 -11.90 -2.06
N PHE A 182 -12.71 -12.51 -2.43
CA PHE A 182 -11.96 -12.20 -3.65
C PHE A 182 -12.83 -12.33 -4.90
N GLU A 183 -13.56 -13.45 -5.04
CA GLU A 183 -14.41 -13.72 -6.20
C GLU A 183 -15.53 -12.69 -6.35
N ARG A 184 -16.19 -12.30 -5.23
CA ARG A 184 -17.21 -11.24 -5.25
C ARG A 184 -16.62 -9.90 -5.72
N LEU A 185 -15.45 -9.52 -5.22
CA LEU A 185 -14.78 -8.27 -5.64
C LEU A 185 -14.34 -8.34 -7.09
N ARG A 186 -13.79 -9.48 -7.53
CA ARG A 186 -13.38 -9.69 -8.91
C ARG A 186 -14.55 -9.62 -9.89
N ALA A 187 -15.68 -10.21 -9.55
CA ALA A 187 -16.89 -10.14 -10.36
C ALA A 187 -17.40 -8.69 -10.50
N GLY A 188 -17.33 -7.89 -9.42
CA GLY A 188 -17.67 -6.47 -9.46
C GLY A 188 -16.82 -5.67 -10.44
N LEU A 189 -15.52 -5.95 -10.52
CA LEU A 189 -14.61 -5.29 -11.45
C LEU A 189 -14.92 -5.59 -12.93
N SER A 190 -15.47 -6.77 -13.22
CA SER A 190 -15.84 -7.18 -14.58
C SER A 190 -17.15 -6.56 -15.06
N SER A 191 -17.94 -6.03 -14.14
CA SER A 191 -19.28 -5.46 -14.41
C SER A 191 -19.24 -3.95 -14.67
N GLU A 192 -18.10 -3.29 -14.46
CA GLU A 192 -17.95 -1.86 -14.77
C GLU A 192 -17.57 -1.66 -16.24
N PRO A 193 -18.46 -1.08 -17.08
CA PRO A 193 -18.12 -0.78 -18.48
C PRO A 193 -17.13 0.38 -18.51
N GLY A 194 -15.93 0.11 -19.06
CA GLY A 194 -15.05 1.17 -19.53
C GLY A 194 -14.38 2.00 -18.46
N GLN A 195 -13.68 1.36 -17.52
CA GLN A 195 -12.64 2.09 -16.81
C GLN A 195 -11.50 2.31 -17.81
N GLU A 196 -11.51 3.49 -18.48
CA GLU A 196 -10.34 3.97 -19.22
C GLU A 196 -9.13 3.84 -18.30
N ILE A 197 -8.10 3.15 -18.82
CA ILE A 197 -6.82 3.04 -18.12
C ILE A 197 -6.32 4.47 -18.00
N PRO A 198 -6.25 5.08 -16.80
CA PRO A 198 -5.69 6.41 -16.67
C PRO A 198 -4.26 6.36 -17.20
N GLU A 199 -3.91 7.33 -18.03
CA GLU A 199 -2.53 7.52 -18.48
C GLU A 199 -1.64 7.52 -17.23
N ILE A 200 -0.61 6.65 -17.25
CA ILE A 200 0.26 6.43 -16.10
C ILE A 200 1.03 7.74 -15.85
N PRO A 201 0.80 8.44 -14.72
CA PRO A 201 1.64 9.60 -14.39
C PRO A 201 3.11 9.18 -14.27
N ASP A 202 4.02 10.10 -14.55
CA ASP A 202 5.49 9.94 -14.55
C ASP A 202 6.13 9.32 -13.30
N ILE A 203 5.36 9.08 -12.23
CA ILE A 203 5.85 8.37 -11.03
C ILE A 203 6.32 6.94 -11.32
N VAL A 204 5.77 6.28 -12.37
CA VAL A 204 6.25 4.95 -12.80
C VAL A 204 7.42 5.11 -13.78
N ALA A 205 7.48 6.23 -14.53
CA ALA A 205 8.61 6.56 -15.40
C ALA A 205 9.88 6.82 -14.59
N ALA A 206 9.80 7.54 -13.48
CA ALA A 206 10.93 7.78 -12.58
C ALA A 206 11.55 6.49 -11.99
N ALA A 207 10.76 5.41 -11.87
CA ALA A 207 11.29 4.10 -11.47
C ALA A 207 11.97 3.34 -12.63
N ASN A 208 11.73 3.77 -13.89
CA ASN A 208 12.30 3.13 -15.07
C ASN A 208 13.57 3.82 -15.60
N ASP A 209 13.77 5.12 -15.33
CA ASP A 209 14.97 5.87 -15.77
C ASP A 209 16.27 5.42 -15.09
N GLY A 210 16.18 4.52 -14.11
CA GLY A 210 17.35 3.87 -13.49
C GLY A 210 17.66 2.47 -13.99
N ALA A 211 16.94 1.95 -14.99
CA ALA A 211 17.02 0.54 -15.42
C ALA A 211 17.37 0.35 -16.89
N GLU A 212 18.17 1.20 -17.49
CA GLU A 212 19.07 0.71 -18.54
C GLU A 212 20.16 -0.08 -17.81
N ALA A 213 19.95 -1.39 -17.82
CA ALA A 213 20.82 -2.35 -17.16
C ALA A 213 22.16 -2.43 -17.93
N GLU A 214 23.05 -1.53 -17.62
CA GLU A 214 24.44 -1.88 -17.63
C GLU A 214 24.64 -2.90 -16.50
N ALA A 215 25.02 -4.12 -16.87
CA ALA A 215 25.24 -5.22 -15.94
C ALA A 215 26.35 -4.79 -14.96
N LEU A 216 25.96 -4.16 -13.87
CA LEU A 216 26.87 -3.87 -12.78
C LEU A 216 27.31 -5.23 -12.20
N PRO A 217 28.62 -5.43 -11.98
CA PRO A 217 29.13 -6.65 -11.38
C PRO A 217 28.39 -6.89 -10.05
N ALA A 218 27.93 -8.13 -9.85
CA ALA A 218 27.27 -8.54 -8.64
C ALA A 218 28.12 -8.14 -7.42
N VAL A 219 27.75 -7.05 -6.77
CA VAL A 219 28.34 -6.68 -5.48
C VAL A 219 27.83 -7.70 -4.48
N VAL A 220 28.66 -8.68 -4.16
CA VAL A 220 28.41 -9.61 -3.06
C VAL A 220 28.35 -8.78 -1.78
N ARG A 221 27.14 -8.44 -1.36
CA ARG A 221 26.92 -7.76 -0.08
C ARG A 221 27.05 -8.79 1.03
N VAL A 222 28.17 -8.75 1.72
CA VAL A 222 28.39 -9.54 2.94
C VAL A 222 27.34 -9.07 3.97
N ASN A 223 26.43 -9.97 4.31
CA ASN A 223 25.49 -9.74 5.39
C ASN A 223 26.26 -9.60 6.72
N ARG A 224 26.31 -8.41 7.27
CA ARG A 224 27.02 -8.11 8.52
C ARG A 224 26.17 -8.34 9.80
N TYR A 225 24.98 -8.94 9.64
CA TYR A 225 24.13 -9.28 10.78
C TYR A 225 24.29 -10.77 11.13
N PRO A 226 25.04 -11.13 12.19
CA PRO A 226 25.38 -12.53 12.51
C PRO A 226 24.17 -13.42 12.80
N LEU A 227 23.02 -12.84 13.12
CA LEU A 227 21.79 -13.57 13.47
C LEU A 227 20.98 -14.04 12.25
N LEU A 228 21.39 -13.69 11.02
CA LEU A 228 20.71 -14.09 9.80
C LEU A 228 21.52 -15.07 8.95
N GLN A 229 22.59 -15.66 9.50
CA GLN A 229 23.48 -16.59 8.81
C GLN A 229 23.21 -18.05 9.21
N THR A 230 21.99 -18.51 9.12
CA THR A 230 21.74 -19.96 9.22
C THR A 230 20.77 -20.39 8.15
N GLY A 231 21.29 -21.11 7.17
CA GLY A 231 20.49 -21.86 6.21
C GLY A 231 20.90 -21.63 4.77
N GLY A 232 21.84 -22.44 4.31
CA GLY A 232 22.23 -22.48 2.91
C GLY A 232 21.14 -23.04 2.02
N ALA A 233 21.29 -22.66 0.74
CA ALA A 233 20.73 -23.27 -0.46
C ALA A 233 19.24 -23.10 -0.75
N ALA A 234 19.01 -22.19 -1.72
CA ALA A 234 18.13 -22.37 -2.87
C ALA A 234 16.82 -23.14 -2.63
N GLY A 235 15.77 -22.38 -2.42
CA GLY A 235 14.43 -22.85 -2.63
C GLY A 235 13.52 -21.64 -2.67
N LEU A 236 13.02 -21.27 -3.84
CA LEU A 236 11.86 -20.40 -3.96
C LEU A 236 10.73 -21.12 -3.25
N GLY A 237 10.55 -20.80 -1.96
CA GLY A 237 9.88 -21.65 -1.01
C GLY A 237 8.47 -21.24 -0.76
N SER A 238 7.59 -22.16 -1.02
CA SER A 238 6.36 -22.37 -0.28
C SER A 238 6.59 -22.22 1.23
N LEU A 239 5.63 -21.64 1.94
CA LEU A 239 5.60 -21.48 3.40
C LEU A 239 5.58 -22.82 4.18
N VAL A 240 5.71 -23.94 3.48
CA VAL A 240 5.86 -25.27 4.08
C VAL A 240 7.18 -25.84 3.60
N PRO A 241 8.12 -26.22 4.49
CA PRO A 241 9.29 -26.99 4.10
C PRO A 241 8.81 -28.32 3.52
N LEU A 242 9.05 -28.56 2.24
CA LEU A 242 9.00 -29.89 1.67
C LEU A 242 10.25 -30.63 2.12
N GLY A 243 10.29 -31.01 3.37
CA GLY A 243 11.28 -31.90 3.96
C GLY A 243 10.63 -33.22 4.25
N SER A 244 10.88 -34.20 3.38
CA SER A 244 10.77 -35.63 3.76
C SER A 244 11.85 -35.91 4.78
N GLY A 245 11.49 -35.86 6.03
CA GLY A 245 12.39 -36.18 7.12
C GLY A 245 11.73 -35.82 8.42
N GLY A 246 11.16 -36.84 9.09
CA GLY A 246 10.47 -36.67 10.34
C GLY A 246 11.28 -35.89 11.34
N MET A 247 10.59 -35.05 12.08
CA MET A 247 10.92 -34.82 13.49
C MET A 247 9.93 -33.84 14.12
N GLY A 248 9.23 -34.36 15.09
CA GLY A 248 8.90 -33.64 16.29
C GLY A 248 7.85 -32.54 16.12
N SER A 249 6.59 -32.88 16.28
CA SER A 249 5.57 -31.92 16.69
C SER A 249 6.09 -31.12 17.87
N LEU A 250 6.05 -29.78 17.76
CA LEU A 250 6.35 -28.85 18.85
C LEU A 250 5.31 -28.89 19.99
N PHE A 251 4.30 -29.73 19.86
CA PHE A 251 3.32 -30.00 20.91
C PHE A 251 3.40 -31.48 21.27
N PRO A 252 3.60 -31.83 22.55
CA PRO A 252 3.50 -33.19 22.99
C PRO A 252 2.08 -33.70 22.77
N PRO A 253 1.89 -34.97 22.38
CA PRO A 253 0.56 -35.56 22.27
C PRO A 253 -0.12 -35.55 23.65
N PRO A 254 -1.45 -35.41 23.71
CA PRO A 254 -2.16 -35.53 24.97
C PRO A 254 -1.86 -36.89 25.57
N SER A 255 -1.44 -36.90 26.84
CA SER A 255 -1.17 -38.09 27.61
C SER A 255 -2.39 -39.03 27.60
N ALA A 256 -2.24 -40.19 27.05
CA ALA A 256 -3.26 -41.23 27.15
C ALA A 256 -3.42 -41.60 28.63
N ALA A 257 -4.60 -41.36 29.16
CA ALA A 257 -4.96 -41.85 30.49
C ALA A 257 -4.85 -43.38 30.51
N ALA A 258 -4.09 -43.90 31.45
CA ALA A 258 -3.99 -45.35 31.69
C ALA A 258 -5.38 -45.90 32.08
N PRO A 259 -5.74 -47.09 31.61
CA PRO A 259 -6.98 -47.74 32.05
C PRO A 259 -6.84 -48.16 33.51
N ASP A 260 -7.80 -47.77 34.29
CA ASP A 260 -7.99 -48.13 35.71
C ASP A 260 -8.19 -49.65 35.78
N ALA A 261 -7.26 -50.35 36.41
CA ALA A 261 -7.37 -51.77 36.68
C ALA A 261 -8.31 -51.93 37.88
N GLY A 262 -9.57 -52.17 37.63
CA GLY A 262 -10.53 -52.58 38.64
C GLY A 262 -10.14 -53.88 39.28
N GLY A 263 -9.76 -53.80 40.53
CA GLY A 263 -9.62 -54.95 41.43
C GLY A 263 -10.95 -55.40 41.96
N VAL A 264 -11.18 -56.69 41.77
CA VAL A 264 -12.23 -57.48 42.35
C VAL A 264 -12.06 -57.59 43.86
N ASN A 265 -13.04 -57.23 44.65
CA ASN A 265 -13.64 -58.03 45.74
C ASN A 265 -14.89 -57.35 46.24
#